data_9aac2ce3c6bec25ca9b1b49929d39251
#
_entry.id   9aac2ce3c6bec25ca9b1b49929d39251
#
_cell.length_a   1.000
_cell.length_b   1.000
_cell.length_c   1.000
_cell.angle_alpha   90.00
_cell.angle_beta   90.00
_cell.angle_gamma   90.00
#
_symmetry.space_group_name_H-M   'P 1'
#
loop_
_entity.id
_entity.type
_entity.pdbx_description
1 polymer ?
#
loop_
_entity_poly.entity_id
_entity_poly.type
_entity_poly.pdbx_seq_one_letter_code
_entity_poly.pdbx_strand_id
1 'polypeptide(L)'
;MKKLMIKCVALVLAAASMLLLPGCSKYSIDENNHYSDRFISFNLPKDYLFAFETDMGKAYYNYYTFKKENDPSGNNITYWSMPLDAKGAMIAELPEDTVIDSLRSQYRNKDKTIKVYDFRRLDSDDGEFKGYLVYFGIAPFGSDVDSSDERIACVNIVLVRQSDYAASMLLFNATDRATEEEFYASALTVKGNEK
;
A
#
# COMPACT_ATOMS: atom_id res chain seq x y z
N MET A 1 -12.41 -26.90 -48.90
CA MET A 1 -11.42 -27.11 -47.84
C MET A 1 -10.51 -25.91 -47.61
N LYS A 2 -9.83 -25.35 -48.63
CA LYS A 2 -8.90 -24.17 -48.43
C LYS A 2 -9.53 -22.93 -47.77
N LYS A 3 -10.79 -22.57 -48.14
CA LYS A 3 -11.47 -21.39 -47.53
C LYS A 3 -11.85 -21.58 -46.08
N LEU A 4 -12.06 -22.84 -45.62
CA LEU A 4 -12.37 -23.15 -44.22
C LEU A 4 -11.09 -23.06 -43.34
N MET A 5 -9.97 -23.57 -43.86
CA MET A 5 -8.67 -23.47 -43.18
C MET A 5 -8.22 -22.01 -42.97
N ILE A 6 -8.40 -21.15 -43.99
CA ILE A 6 -8.02 -19.74 -43.87
C ILE A 6 -8.86 -19.01 -42.78
N LYS A 7 -10.16 -19.35 -42.66
CA LYS A 7 -11.01 -18.79 -41.61
C LYS A 7 -10.61 -19.28 -40.21
N CYS A 8 -10.24 -20.55 -40.05
CA CYS A 8 -9.76 -21.09 -38.77
C CYS A 8 -8.40 -20.47 -38.36
N VAL A 9 -7.48 -20.31 -39.31
CA VAL A 9 -6.18 -19.66 -39.05
C VAL A 9 -6.35 -18.17 -38.66
N ALA A 10 -7.25 -17.44 -39.34
CA ALA A 10 -7.54 -16.08 -39.02
C ALA A 10 -8.21 -15.94 -37.62
N LEU A 11 -9.06 -16.88 -37.23
CA LEU A 11 -9.70 -16.89 -35.91
C LEU A 11 -8.70 -17.22 -34.79
N VAL A 12 -7.76 -18.12 -35.02
CA VAL A 12 -6.69 -18.45 -34.07
C VAL A 12 -5.70 -17.29 -33.92
N LEU A 13 -5.36 -16.61 -35.02
CA LEU A 13 -4.51 -15.41 -34.95
C LEU A 13 -5.20 -14.23 -34.26
N ALA A 14 -6.51 -14.05 -34.47
CA ALA A 14 -7.29 -13.04 -33.75
C ALA A 14 -7.40 -13.35 -32.25
N ALA A 15 -7.59 -14.61 -31.88
CA ALA A 15 -7.62 -15.05 -30.49
C ALA A 15 -6.23 -14.92 -29.83
N ALA A 16 -5.15 -15.24 -30.55
CA ALA A 16 -3.78 -15.07 -30.07
C ALA A 16 -3.39 -13.57 -29.92
N SER A 17 -3.89 -12.69 -30.81
CA SER A 17 -3.67 -11.26 -30.68
C SER A 17 -4.49 -10.62 -29.56
N MET A 18 -5.66 -11.17 -29.18
CA MET A 18 -6.40 -10.74 -27.99
C MET A 18 -5.73 -11.20 -26.68
N LEU A 19 -4.95 -12.28 -26.70
CA LEU A 19 -4.14 -12.72 -25.56
C LEU A 19 -2.81 -11.94 -25.42
N LEU A 20 -2.42 -11.20 -26.48
CA LEU A 20 -1.19 -10.37 -26.50
C LEU A 20 -1.47 -8.86 -26.36
N LEU A 21 -2.74 -8.46 -26.25
CA LEU A 21 -3.01 -7.13 -25.73
C LEU A 21 -2.59 -7.18 -24.25
N PRO A 22 -1.58 -6.41 -23.81
CA PRO A 22 -1.38 -6.21 -22.40
C PRO A 22 -2.72 -5.66 -21.91
N GLY A 23 -3.49 -6.47 -21.20
CA GLY A 23 -4.65 -5.98 -20.47
C GLY A 23 -4.11 -4.77 -19.73
N CYS A 24 -4.79 -3.64 -19.74
CA CYS A 24 -4.45 -2.49 -18.90
C CYS A 24 -4.57 -2.97 -17.44
N SER A 25 -3.57 -3.72 -16.98
CA SER A 25 -3.49 -4.10 -15.58
C SER A 25 -3.31 -2.81 -14.80
N LYS A 26 -4.21 -2.55 -13.89
CA LYS A 26 -4.15 -1.36 -13.02
C LYS A 26 -2.83 -1.32 -12.23
N TYR A 27 -2.12 -2.44 -12.14
CA TYR A 27 -0.85 -2.61 -11.45
C TYR A 27 -0.01 -3.72 -12.10
N SER A 28 1.26 -3.80 -11.73
CA SER A 28 2.18 -4.90 -12.05
C SER A 28 2.91 -5.38 -10.79
N ILE A 29 3.23 -6.65 -10.73
CA ILE A 29 4.20 -7.23 -9.78
C ILE A 29 5.20 -8.00 -10.63
N ASP A 30 6.48 -7.64 -10.54
CA ASP A 30 7.55 -8.29 -11.30
C ASP A 30 8.15 -9.50 -10.59
N GLU A 31 9.12 -10.16 -11.22
CA GLU A 31 9.82 -11.34 -10.69
C GLU A 31 10.62 -11.08 -9.41
N ASN A 32 10.88 -9.82 -9.08
CA ASN A 32 11.57 -9.38 -7.87
C ASN A 32 10.59 -8.95 -6.76
N ASN A 33 9.30 -9.26 -6.89
CA ASN A 33 8.22 -8.81 -6.01
C ASN A 33 8.09 -7.28 -5.95
N HIS A 34 8.50 -6.56 -7.00
CA HIS A 34 8.32 -5.13 -7.08
C HIS A 34 6.90 -4.80 -7.58
N TYR A 35 6.08 -4.26 -6.69
CA TYR A 35 4.76 -3.73 -7.03
C TYR A 35 4.88 -2.35 -7.67
N SER A 36 4.13 -2.09 -8.72
CA SER A 36 3.99 -0.77 -9.32
C SER A 36 2.60 -0.57 -9.92
N ASP A 37 2.02 0.59 -9.68
CA ASP A 37 0.85 1.11 -10.39
C ASP A 37 1.10 2.55 -10.84
N ARG A 38 0.05 3.26 -11.28
CA ARG A 38 0.18 4.66 -11.74
C ARG A 38 0.49 5.66 -10.62
N PHE A 39 0.43 5.29 -9.36
CA PHE A 39 0.56 6.21 -8.23
C PHE A 39 1.84 5.97 -7.44
N ILE A 40 2.15 4.69 -7.16
CA ILE A 40 3.27 4.30 -6.31
C ILE A 40 3.95 3.02 -6.81
N SER A 41 5.16 2.82 -6.33
CA SER A 41 5.85 1.54 -6.39
C SER A 41 6.53 1.22 -5.06
N PHE A 42 6.69 -0.08 -4.76
CA PHE A 42 7.41 -0.56 -3.59
C PHE A 42 7.74 -2.05 -3.72
N ASN A 43 8.70 -2.52 -2.94
CA ASN A 43 9.03 -3.94 -2.90
C ASN A 43 8.10 -4.65 -1.92
N LEU A 44 7.33 -5.62 -2.39
CA LEU A 44 6.56 -6.50 -1.53
C LEU A 44 7.52 -7.41 -0.75
N PRO A 45 7.24 -7.71 0.52
CA PRO A 45 7.96 -8.75 1.24
C PRO A 45 7.84 -10.10 0.52
N LYS A 46 8.80 -10.99 0.77
CA LYS A 46 8.82 -12.31 0.16
C LYS A 46 7.52 -13.08 0.44
N ASP A 47 7.00 -13.74 -0.59
CA ASP A 47 5.78 -14.57 -0.54
C ASP A 47 4.47 -13.79 -0.27
N TYR A 48 4.52 -12.45 -0.24
CA TYR A 48 3.31 -11.63 -0.23
C TYR A 48 2.77 -11.48 -1.65
N LEU A 49 1.50 -11.81 -1.79
CA LEU A 49 0.79 -11.78 -3.06
C LEU A 49 -0.44 -10.89 -2.95
N PHE A 50 -0.90 -10.40 -4.08
CA PHE A 50 -2.20 -9.77 -4.20
C PHE A 50 -3.30 -10.75 -3.74
N ALA A 51 -4.02 -10.41 -2.69
CA ALA A 51 -5.06 -11.26 -2.13
C ALA A 51 -6.44 -10.92 -2.69
N PHE A 52 -6.82 -9.65 -2.68
CA PHE A 52 -8.09 -9.18 -3.24
C PHE A 52 -8.11 -7.66 -3.46
N GLU A 53 -8.95 -7.25 -4.42
CA GLU A 53 -9.38 -5.87 -4.63
C GLU A 53 -10.74 -5.68 -3.97
N THR A 54 -10.93 -4.59 -3.26
CA THR A 54 -12.24 -4.20 -2.74
C THR A 54 -12.79 -3.04 -3.56
N ASP A 55 -14.00 -3.19 -4.08
CA ASP A 55 -14.72 -2.09 -4.71
C ASP A 55 -15.25 -1.14 -3.63
N MET A 56 -14.59 -0.01 -3.47
CA MET A 56 -14.97 1.07 -2.56
C MET A 56 -15.77 2.17 -3.27
N GLY A 57 -16.22 1.90 -4.49
CA GLY A 57 -16.97 2.84 -5.32
C GLY A 57 -16.09 3.99 -5.86
N LYS A 58 -16.73 5.06 -6.32
CA LYS A 58 -16.05 6.17 -7.03
C LYS A 58 -15.14 7.04 -6.13
N ALA A 59 -15.17 6.83 -4.82
CA ALA A 59 -14.35 7.59 -3.88
C ALA A 59 -12.87 7.16 -3.89
N TYR A 60 -12.57 5.98 -4.43
CA TYR A 60 -11.23 5.43 -4.48
C TYR A 60 -10.85 5.06 -5.91
N TYR A 61 -9.55 5.20 -6.23
CA TYR A 61 -8.99 4.67 -7.48
C TYR A 61 -8.68 3.18 -7.34
N ASN A 62 -8.06 2.80 -6.21
CA ASN A 62 -7.64 1.44 -5.89
C ASN A 62 -7.89 1.16 -4.40
N TYR A 63 -8.16 -0.09 -4.07
CA TYR A 63 -8.13 -0.61 -2.70
C TYR A 63 -7.68 -2.07 -2.75
N TYR A 64 -6.45 -2.35 -2.36
CA TYR A 64 -5.79 -3.65 -2.49
C TYR A 64 -5.32 -4.17 -1.14
N THR A 65 -5.36 -5.49 -0.99
CA THR A 65 -4.77 -6.18 0.16
C THR A 65 -3.79 -7.23 -0.33
N PHE A 66 -2.60 -7.25 0.28
CA PHE A 66 -1.56 -8.24 0.04
C PHE A 66 -1.36 -9.09 1.29
N LYS A 67 -1.23 -10.41 1.10
CA LYS A 67 -1.07 -11.41 2.17
C LYS A 67 -0.17 -12.54 1.71
N LYS A 68 0.43 -13.25 2.66
CA LYS A 68 0.99 -14.59 2.39
C LYS A 68 -0.16 -15.59 2.24
N GLU A 69 -0.01 -16.52 1.30
CA GLU A 69 -0.96 -17.61 1.13
C GLU A 69 -0.97 -18.49 2.40
N ASN A 70 -2.17 -18.80 2.89
CA ASN A 70 -2.36 -19.65 4.08
C ASN A 70 -1.71 -19.13 5.39
N ASP A 71 -1.45 -17.82 5.50
CA ASP A 71 -0.97 -17.21 6.74
C ASP A 71 -2.15 -16.94 7.72
N PRO A 72 -2.24 -17.66 8.85
CA PRO A 72 -3.29 -17.44 9.85
C PRO A 72 -3.01 -16.26 10.76
N SER A 73 -1.82 -15.67 10.72
CA SER A 73 -1.36 -14.64 11.68
C SER A 73 -2.12 -13.32 11.57
N GLY A 74 -2.76 -13.08 10.43
CA GLY A 74 -3.44 -11.81 10.15
C GLY A 74 -2.52 -10.70 9.64
N ASN A 75 -1.23 -10.98 9.43
CA ASN A 75 -0.31 -10.05 8.80
C ASN A 75 -0.80 -9.64 7.42
N ASN A 76 -0.80 -8.36 7.12
CA ASN A 76 -1.25 -7.87 5.82
C ASN A 76 -0.68 -6.49 5.49
N ILE A 77 -0.69 -6.20 4.18
CA ILE A 77 -0.44 -4.87 3.66
C ILE A 77 -1.72 -4.42 2.98
N THR A 78 -2.27 -3.29 3.40
CA THR A 78 -3.41 -2.66 2.74
C THR A 78 -2.93 -1.39 2.05
N TYR A 79 -3.27 -1.26 0.78
CA TYR A 79 -2.98 -0.10 -0.04
C TYR A 79 -4.28 0.45 -0.62
N TRP A 80 -4.45 1.75 -0.52
CA TRP A 80 -5.53 2.43 -1.23
C TRP A 80 -5.08 3.76 -1.80
N SER A 81 -5.66 4.15 -2.92
CA SER A 81 -5.45 5.45 -3.53
C SER A 81 -6.78 6.14 -3.79
N MET A 82 -6.79 7.45 -3.62
CA MET A 82 -8.00 8.26 -3.73
C MET A 82 -7.69 9.69 -4.17
N PRO A 83 -8.64 10.37 -4.86
CA PRO A 83 -8.50 11.78 -5.12
C PRO A 83 -8.74 12.58 -3.83
N LEU A 84 -7.98 13.63 -3.62
CA LEU A 84 -8.23 14.66 -2.61
C LEU A 84 -8.50 16.00 -3.30
N ASP A 85 -9.05 16.93 -2.54
CA ASP A 85 -8.99 18.35 -2.89
C ASP A 85 -7.72 18.99 -2.31
N ALA A 86 -7.45 20.24 -2.67
CA ALA A 86 -6.26 20.96 -2.17
C ALA A 86 -6.19 21.05 -0.64
N LYS A 87 -7.34 21.08 0.04
CA LYS A 87 -7.40 21.10 1.50
C LYS A 87 -7.10 19.73 2.08
N GLY A 88 -7.64 18.67 1.49
CA GLY A 88 -7.35 17.29 1.89
C GLY A 88 -5.88 16.92 1.66
N ALA A 89 -5.27 17.44 0.61
CA ALA A 89 -3.86 17.20 0.29
C ALA A 89 -2.89 17.70 1.39
N MET A 90 -3.30 18.66 2.22
CA MET A 90 -2.51 19.14 3.36
C MET A 90 -2.21 18.05 4.40
N ILE A 91 -2.91 16.91 4.36
CA ILE A 91 -2.59 15.76 5.24
C ILE A 91 -1.15 15.30 5.07
N ALA A 92 -0.59 15.42 3.86
CA ALA A 92 0.79 15.04 3.57
C ALA A 92 1.84 15.98 4.20
N GLU A 93 1.45 17.19 4.58
CA GLU A 93 2.34 18.22 5.10
C GLU A 93 2.20 18.42 6.62
N LEU A 94 1.37 17.60 7.28
CA LEU A 94 1.19 17.70 8.72
C LEU A 94 2.53 17.59 9.47
N PRO A 95 2.77 18.42 10.49
CA PRO A 95 3.91 18.28 11.39
C PRO A 95 3.91 16.91 12.08
N GLU A 96 5.09 16.39 12.37
CA GLU A 96 5.28 15.11 13.06
C GLU A 96 4.45 15.01 14.34
N ASP A 97 4.54 16.00 15.22
CA ASP A 97 3.79 16.03 16.49
C ASP A 97 2.27 15.93 16.26
N THR A 98 1.75 16.61 15.23
CA THR A 98 0.32 16.54 14.87
C THR A 98 -0.09 15.14 14.43
N VAL A 99 0.72 14.47 13.62
CA VAL A 99 0.45 13.09 13.17
C VAL A 99 0.49 12.14 14.37
N ILE A 100 1.51 12.24 15.21
CA ILE A 100 1.69 11.40 16.40
C ILE A 100 0.54 11.59 17.39
N ASP A 101 0.13 12.83 17.67
CA ASP A 101 -0.97 13.12 18.60
C ASP A 101 -2.32 12.63 18.04
N SER A 102 -2.53 12.71 16.73
CA SER A 102 -3.71 12.14 16.08
C SER A 102 -3.76 10.62 16.25
N LEU A 103 -2.65 9.93 16.04
CA LEU A 103 -2.55 8.49 16.26
C LEU A 103 -2.81 8.12 17.72
N ARG A 104 -2.17 8.80 18.66
CA ARG A 104 -2.40 8.58 20.10
C ARG A 104 -3.85 8.74 20.48
N SER A 105 -4.50 9.79 20.00
CA SER A 105 -5.92 10.04 20.26
C SER A 105 -6.81 8.94 19.68
N GLN A 106 -6.57 8.55 18.43
CA GLN A 106 -7.33 7.51 17.75
C GLN A 106 -7.27 6.16 18.47
N TYR A 107 -6.08 5.73 18.88
CA TYR A 107 -5.90 4.43 19.52
C TYR A 107 -6.27 4.44 21.00
N ARG A 108 -6.09 5.56 21.70
CA ARG A 108 -6.57 5.73 23.08
C ARG A 108 -8.09 5.55 23.16
N ASN A 109 -8.82 6.09 22.21
CA ASN A 109 -10.30 5.91 22.14
C ASN A 109 -10.74 4.46 21.87
N LYS A 110 -9.81 3.58 21.54
CA LYS A 110 -10.03 2.13 21.34
C LYS A 110 -9.43 1.29 22.48
N ASP A 111 -9.16 1.90 23.62
CA ASP A 111 -8.48 1.27 24.76
C ASP A 111 -7.12 0.65 24.38
N LYS A 112 -6.35 1.36 23.57
CA LYS A 112 -5.01 0.94 23.14
C LYS A 112 -3.96 1.99 23.51
N THR A 113 -2.75 1.51 23.73
CA THR A 113 -1.53 2.31 23.90
C THR A 113 -0.73 2.23 22.62
N ILE A 114 -0.12 3.34 22.19
CA ILE A 114 0.83 3.35 21.07
C ILE A 114 2.21 3.83 21.52
N LYS A 115 3.24 3.27 20.86
CA LYS A 115 4.62 3.76 20.92
C LYS A 115 5.11 3.98 19.49
N VAL A 116 5.52 5.20 19.18
CA VAL A 116 6.12 5.54 17.89
C VAL A 116 7.62 5.24 17.94
N TYR A 117 8.13 4.55 16.93
CA TYR A 117 9.52 4.15 16.81
C TYR A 117 10.27 4.99 15.78
N ASP A 118 9.60 5.39 14.70
CA ASP A 118 10.20 6.19 13.63
C ASP A 118 9.16 7.07 12.95
N PHE A 119 9.60 8.25 12.51
CA PHE A 119 8.84 9.14 11.64
C PHE A 119 9.78 9.69 10.56
N ARG A 120 9.36 9.63 9.30
CA ARG A 120 10.16 10.13 8.18
C ARG A 120 9.31 10.91 7.21
N ARG A 121 9.86 12.01 6.70
CA ARG A 121 9.31 12.69 5.53
C ARG A 121 9.65 11.88 4.27
N LEU A 122 8.68 11.83 3.36
CA LEU A 122 8.79 11.16 2.06
C LEU A 122 8.62 12.17 0.91
N ASP A 123 9.09 13.40 1.12
CA ASP A 123 9.00 14.44 0.11
C ASP A 123 10.01 14.16 -1.00
N SER A 124 9.58 14.27 -2.28
CA SER A 124 10.49 14.16 -3.41
C SER A 124 11.28 15.45 -3.62
N ASP A 125 12.49 15.32 -4.18
CA ASP A 125 13.39 16.47 -4.40
C ASP A 125 12.79 17.54 -5.33
N ASP A 126 11.96 17.12 -6.28
CA ASP A 126 11.26 18.01 -7.22
C ASP A 126 9.96 18.60 -6.67
N GLY A 127 9.53 18.17 -5.47
CA GLY A 127 8.30 18.61 -4.82
C GLY A 127 7.01 18.01 -5.42
N GLU A 128 7.10 17.08 -6.38
CA GLU A 128 5.92 16.43 -6.97
C GLU A 128 5.21 15.53 -5.98
N PHE A 129 5.93 14.94 -5.02
CA PHE A 129 5.34 14.13 -3.96
C PHE A 129 5.66 14.73 -2.60
N LYS A 130 4.66 14.73 -1.72
CA LYS A 130 4.80 15.06 -0.31
C LYS A 130 4.15 13.98 0.54
N GLY A 131 4.76 13.67 1.67
CA GLY A 131 4.20 12.65 2.53
C GLY A 131 5.06 12.31 3.72
N TYR A 132 4.66 11.24 4.40
CA TYR A 132 5.38 10.72 5.55
C TYR A 132 5.18 9.22 5.72
N LEU A 133 6.12 8.62 6.44
CA LEU A 133 6.04 7.29 7.02
C LEU A 133 6.03 7.45 8.55
N VAL A 134 5.16 6.70 9.23
CA VAL A 134 5.20 6.55 10.68
C VAL A 134 5.18 5.07 11.03
N TYR A 135 6.18 4.65 11.82
CA TYR A 135 6.31 3.28 12.33
C TYR A 135 6.02 3.27 13.82
N PHE A 136 5.07 2.44 14.25
CA PHE A 136 4.60 2.40 15.63
C PHE A 136 4.08 1.02 16.05
N GLY A 137 4.14 0.74 17.34
CA GLY A 137 3.52 -0.42 17.96
C GLY A 137 2.24 -0.05 18.69
N ILE A 138 1.31 -1.01 18.74
CA ILE A 138 0.02 -0.91 19.44
C ILE A 138 -0.09 -2.08 20.42
N ALA A 139 -0.53 -1.81 21.65
CA ALA A 139 -0.84 -2.84 22.65
C ALA A 139 -2.12 -2.48 23.42
N PRO A 140 -2.71 -3.40 24.21
CA PRO A 140 -3.79 -3.07 25.13
C PRO A 140 -3.43 -1.91 26.06
N PHE A 141 -4.42 -1.11 26.43
CA PHE A 141 -4.21 0.06 27.30
C PHE A 141 -3.59 -0.36 28.64
N GLY A 142 -2.54 0.34 29.05
CA GLY A 142 -1.79 0.05 30.28
C GLY A 142 -0.72 -1.03 30.13
N SER A 143 -0.61 -1.69 28.99
CA SER A 143 0.48 -2.61 28.70
C SER A 143 1.71 -1.87 28.20
N ASP A 144 2.90 -2.41 28.48
CA ASP A 144 4.12 -2.00 27.80
C ASP A 144 4.11 -2.55 26.37
N VAL A 145 4.16 -1.63 25.40
CA VAL A 145 4.06 -1.98 23.99
C VAL A 145 5.17 -2.90 23.51
N ASP A 146 6.39 -2.77 24.09
CA ASP A 146 7.55 -3.54 23.63
C ASP A 146 7.53 -5.00 24.11
N SER A 147 6.86 -5.26 25.22
CA SER A 147 6.82 -6.58 25.86
C SER A 147 5.45 -7.28 25.75
N SER A 148 4.44 -6.63 25.19
CA SER A 148 3.09 -7.20 25.08
C SER A 148 3.02 -8.31 24.04
N ASP A 149 2.49 -9.48 24.41
CA ASP A 149 2.20 -10.59 23.49
C ASP A 149 1.07 -10.25 22.50
N GLU A 150 0.22 -9.26 22.83
CA GLU A 150 -0.85 -8.75 21.96
C GLU A 150 -0.42 -7.54 21.12
N ARG A 151 0.87 -7.29 21.04
CA ARG A 151 1.41 -6.19 20.25
C ARG A 151 1.18 -6.39 18.76
N ILE A 152 0.75 -5.33 18.11
CA ILE A 152 0.70 -5.21 16.66
C ILE A 152 1.67 -4.09 16.26
N ALA A 153 2.56 -4.36 15.35
CA ALA A 153 3.41 -3.35 14.75
C ALA A 153 2.78 -2.84 13.44
N CYS A 154 2.78 -1.53 13.27
CA CYS A 154 2.18 -0.88 12.12
C CYS A 154 3.17 0.07 11.46
N VAL A 155 3.19 0.07 10.11
CA VAL A 155 3.80 1.16 9.36
C VAL A 155 2.73 1.81 8.51
N ASN A 156 2.47 3.09 8.75
CA ASN A 156 1.55 3.89 7.96
C ASN A 156 2.34 4.80 7.03
N ILE A 157 1.95 4.83 5.77
CA ILE A 157 2.48 5.75 4.78
C ILE A 157 1.33 6.57 4.20
N VAL A 158 1.55 7.86 4.11
CA VAL A 158 0.73 8.81 3.37
C VAL A 158 1.64 9.48 2.36
N LEU A 159 1.28 9.38 1.07
CA LEU A 159 2.01 10.02 -0.01
C LEU A 159 1.00 10.70 -0.95
N VAL A 160 1.17 11.98 -1.22
CA VAL A 160 0.27 12.77 -2.06
C VAL A 160 1.05 13.35 -3.22
N ARG A 161 0.58 13.07 -4.43
CA ARG A 161 1.08 13.67 -5.65
C ARG A 161 0.48 15.08 -5.79
N GLN A 162 1.34 16.09 -5.95
CA GLN A 162 0.93 17.50 -5.88
C GLN A 162 0.23 17.99 -7.16
N SER A 163 0.54 17.39 -8.31
CA SER A 163 -0.02 17.81 -9.60
C SER A 163 -1.53 17.53 -9.75
N ASP A 164 -2.09 16.54 -9.05
CA ASP A 164 -3.50 16.17 -9.13
C ASP A 164 -4.12 15.78 -7.78
N TYR A 165 -3.38 15.96 -6.69
CA TYR A 165 -3.79 15.61 -5.33
C TYR A 165 -4.22 14.15 -5.16
N ALA A 166 -3.65 13.24 -5.95
CA ALA A 166 -3.86 11.82 -5.76
C ALA A 166 -3.11 11.34 -4.51
N ALA A 167 -3.85 10.88 -3.52
CA ALA A 167 -3.28 10.31 -2.31
C ALA A 167 -3.11 8.80 -2.46
N SER A 168 -1.98 8.31 -1.98
CA SER A 168 -1.66 6.89 -1.78
C SER A 168 -1.42 6.64 -0.31
N MET A 169 -2.11 5.68 0.25
CA MET A 169 -2.00 5.31 1.65
C MET A 169 -1.71 3.83 1.77
N LEU A 170 -0.69 3.47 2.53
CA LEU A 170 -0.34 2.09 2.83
C LEU A 170 -0.36 1.86 4.34
N LEU A 171 -0.88 0.71 4.73
CA LEU A 171 -0.88 0.23 6.09
C LEU A 171 -0.30 -1.18 6.11
N PHE A 172 0.82 -1.34 6.78
CA PHE A 172 1.45 -2.62 7.07
C PHE A 172 1.10 -3.00 8.51
N ASN A 173 0.52 -4.17 8.72
CA ASN A 173 0.16 -4.69 10.03
C ASN A 173 0.89 -6.00 10.30
N ALA A 174 1.79 -6.03 11.26
CA ALA A 174 2.55 -7.22 11.67
C ALA A 174 2.23 -7.60 13.11
N THR A 175 1.99 -8.89 13.33
CA THR A 175 1.70 -9.49 14.64
C THR A 175 2.90 -10.25 15.22
N ASP A 176 4.01 -10.32 14.47
CA ASP A 176 5.26 -10.94 14.90
C ASP A 176 6.48 -10.12 14.45
N ARG A 177 7.59 -10.27 15.16
CA ARG A 177 8.79 -9.43 14.94
C ARG A 177 9.47 -9.69 13.60
N ALA A 178 9.47 -10.90 13.08
CA ALA A 178 10.11 -11.21 11.81
C ALA A 178 9.38 -10.51 10.66
N THR A 179 8.04 -10.59 10.67
CA THR A 179 7.21 -9.87 9.69
C THR A 179 7.30 -8.35 9.85
N GLU A 180 7.42 -7.85 11.09
CA GLU A 180 7.61 -6.43 11.38
C GLU A 180 8.85 -5.86 10.69
N GLU A 181 9.99 -6.55 10.78
CA GLU A 181 11.24 -6.14 10.14
C GLU A 181 11.13 -6.16 8.61
N GLU A 182 10.50 -7.22 8.04
CA GLU A 182 10.22 -7.31 6.61
C GLU A 182 9.31 -6.17 6.14
N PHE A 183 8.26 -5.83 6.89
CA PHE A 183 7.30 -4.78 6.56
C PHE A 183 7.94 -3.39 6.65
N TYR A 184 8.74 -3.15 7.66
CA TYR A 184 9.44 -1.88 7.77
C TYR A 184 10.46 -1.71 6.62
N ALA A 185 11.22 -2.75 6.28
CA ALA A 185 12.12 -2.73 5.14
C ALA A 185 11.38 -2.48 3.80
N SER A 186 10.23 -3.14 3.59
CA SER A 186 9.37 -2.92 2.44
C SER A 186 8.85 -1.48 2.38
N ALA A 187 8.35 -0.97 3.49
CA ALA A 187 7.82 0.38 3.60
C ALA A 187 8.85 1.47 3.24
N LEU A 188 10.13 1.25 3.53
CA LEU A 188 11.22 2.15 3.18
C LEU A 188 11.50 2.21 1.66
N THR A 189 10.96 1.30 0.87
CA THR A 189 11.12 1.29 -0.59
C THR A 189 10.01 2.03 -1.33
N VAL A 190 8.98 2.50 -0.63
CA VAL A 190 7.83 3.19 -1.25
C VAL A 190 8.27 4.48 -1.92
N LYS A 191 7.85 4.64 -3.18
CA LYS A 191 8.08 5.84 -3.99
C LYS A 191 6.82 6.20 -4.75
N GLY A 192 6.66 7.50 -5.01
CA GLY A 192 5.66 7.99 -5.95
C GLY A 192 6.08 7.69 -7.40
N ASN A 193 5.11 7.36 -8.23
CA ASN A 193 5.31 7.19 -9.67
C ASN A 193 4.85 8.44 -10.41
N GLU A 194 5.75 9.00 -11.22
CA GLU A 194 5.42 10.06 -12.16
C GLU A 194 4.44 9.56 -13.22
N LYS A 195 3.66 10.48 -13.82
CA LYS A 195 2.70 10.15 -14.87
C LYS A 195 3.37 9.76 -16.17
#